data_abc7e6a0f99c415e160332679a15c431
#
_entry.id   abc7e6a0f99c415e160332679a15c431
#
_cell.length_a   1.000
_cell.length_b   1.000
_cell.length_c   1.000
_cell.angle_alpha   90.00
_cell.angle_beta   90.00
_cell.angle_gamma   90.00
#
_symmetry.space_group_name_H-M   'P 1'
#
loop_
_entity.id
_entity.type
_entity.pdbx_description
1 polymer ?
#
loop_
_entity_poly.entity_id
_entity_poly.type
_entity_poly.pdbx_seq_one_letter_code
_entity_poly.pdbx_strand_id
1 'polypeptide(L)'
;VSAPGISILGALFFNEKVWKYHRKIVNLYTKLTIMAKAVKQTDSGVSKLQDALDKLNKAYGVGTVLALDSKTDGHYDIISTGSIGFDWITLGTGGFVKGKLYELMGWEGSGKSTICGHAVAECQKAGGKVVYIDGEHAVDKNYFEAIGVNTADMLISQPSCGEEGFNIALEMIKTNEVDLVIIDSDSSLIPKKVLDGEVGDSSIGLKARLNSSVYSK
;
A
#
# COMPACT_ATOMS: atom_id res chain seq x y z
N VAL A 1 4.93 36.86 -32.25
CA VAL A 1 5.53 35.54 -32.52
C VAL A 1 5.24 34.67 -31.31
N SER A 2 4.18 33.89 -31.40
CA SER A 2 3.71 32.97 -30.34
C SER A 2 4.47 31.65 -30.41
N ALA A 3 5.01 31.19 -29.29
CA ALA A 3 5.59 29.86 -29.15
C ALA A 3 4.48 28.80 -29.11
N PRO A 4 4.64 27.62 -29.75
CA PRO A 4 3.62 26.60 -29.75
C PRO A 4 3.62 25.86 -28.40
N GLY A 5 2.43 25.79 -27.78
CA GLY A 5 2.18 25.02 -26.57
C GLY A 5 2.32 23.52 -26.84
N ILE A 6 3.12 22.86 -26.02
CA ILE A 6 3.18 21.39 -25.97
C ILE A 6 1.97 20.92 -25.16
N SER A 7 0.97 20.41 -25.88
CA SER A 7 -0.16 19.69 -25.31
C SER A 7 0.26 18.23 -25.09
N ILE A 8 0.55 17.84 -23.85
CA ILE A 8 0.66 16.44 -23.49
C ILE A 8 -0.75 15.98 -23.07
N LEU A 9 -1.56 15.60 -24.05
CA LEU A 9 -2.81 14.90 -23.84
C LEU A 9 -2.51 13.39 -23.83
N GLY A 10 -2.12 12.86 -22.70
CA GLY A 10 -2.16 11.42 -22.45
C GLY A 10 -3.62 11.00 -22.33
N ALA A 11 -4.18 10.39 -23.39
CA ALA A 11 -5.52 9.87 -23.38
C ALA A 11 -5.62 8.67 -22.42
N LEU A 12 -6.06 8.93 -21.20
CA LEU A 12 -6.60 7.90 -20.32
C LEU A 12 -7.98 7.52 -20.86
N PHE A 13 -8.06 6.39 -21.58
CA PHE A 13 -9.35 5.79 -21.93
C PHE A 13 -10.04 5.29 -20.66
N PHE A 14 -10.82 6.15 -20.02
CA PHE A 14 -11.74 5.75 -18.98
C PHE A 14 -12.95 5.06 -19.62
N ASN A 15 -13.12 3.78 -19.30
CA ASN A 15 -14.33 3.03 -19.65
C ASN A 15 -15.55 3.76 -19.03
N GLU A 16 -16.60 4.02 -19.82
CA GLU A 16 -17.83 4.70 -19.40
C GLU A 16 -18.47 4.10 -18.14
N LYS A 17 -18.29 2.79 -17.89
CA LYS A 17 -18.75 2.13 -16.66
C LYS A 17 -18.02 2.61 -15.41
N VAL A 18 -16.71 2.87 -15.51
CA VAL A 18 -15.91 3.40 -14.40
C VAL A 18 -16.32 4.84 -14.07
N TRP A 19 -16.62 5.65 -15.09
CA TRP A 19 -17.09 7.03 -14.91
C TRP A 19 -18.47 7.09 -14.24
N LYS A 20 -19.40 6.18 -14.58
CA LYS A 20 -20.71 6.04 -13.91
C LYS A 20 -20.57 5.62 -12.44
N TYR A 21 -19.61 4.75 -12.10
CA TYR A 21 -19.33 4.37 -10.73
C TYR A 21 -18.73 5.53 -9.93
N HIS A 22 -17.77 6.24 -10.49
CA HIS A 22 -17.14 7.40 -9.86
C HIS A 22 -18.17 8.51 -9.58
N ARG A 23 -19.06 8.77 -10.52
CA ARG A 23 -20.16 9.75 -10.35
C ARG A 23 -21.18 9.33 -9.28
N LYS A 24 -21.44 8.02 -9.13
CA LYS A 24 -22.28 7.49 -8.03
C LYS A 24 -21.62 7.66 -6.67
N ILE A 25 -20.32 7.40 -6.58
CA ILE A 25 -19.53 7.55 -5.34
C ILE A 25 -19.46 9.02 -4.95
N VAL A 26 -19.14 9.94 -5.87
CA VAL A 26 -19.10 11.38 -5.61
C VAL A 26 -20.46 11.89 -5.17
N ASN A 27 -21.58 11.45 -5.81
CA ASN A 27 -22.92 11.81 -5.40
C ASN A 27 -23.31 11.22 -4.03
N LEU A 28 -22.79 10.04 -3.66
CA LEU A 28 -23.00 9.45 -2.33
C LEU A 28 -22.27 10.24 -1.25
N TYR A 29 -21.02 10.65 -1.51
CA TYR A 29 -20.26 11.53 -0.61
C TYR A 29 -20.92 12.91 -0.45
N THR A 30 -21.42 13.50 -1.55
CA THR A 30 -22.13 14.79 -1.50
C THR A 30 -23.44 14.67 -0.71
N LYS A 31 -24.20 13.57 -0.86
CA LYS A 31 -25.39 13.31 -0.04
C LYS A 31 -25.08 13.10 1.43
N LEU A 32 -24.01 12.37 1.76
CA LEU A 32 -23.56 12.18 3.15
C LEU A 32 -23.13 13.51 3.79
N THR A 33 -22.42 14.37 3.04
CA THR A 33 -22.02 15.71 3.51
C THR A 33 -23.22 16.64 3.71
N ILE A 34 -24.25 16.53 2.86
CA ILE A 34 -25.50 17.32 3.00
C ILE A 34 -26.34 16.82 4.19
N MET A 35 -26.38 15.52 4.48
CA MET A 35 -27.07 14.99 5.66
C MET A 35 -26.37 15.40 6.97
N ALA A 36 -25.06 15.54 6.98
CA ALA A 36 -24.31 16.05 8.14
C ALA A 36 -24.58 17.54 8.45
N LYS A 37 -24.97 18.35 7.44
CA LYS A 37 -25.31 19.76 7.63
C LYS A 37 -26.73 20.02 8.15
N ALA A 38 -27.60 19.00 8.19
CA ALA A 38 -28.98 19.14 8.60
C ALA A 38 -29.23 18.90 10.10
N VAL A 39 -28.20 18.52 10.87
CA VAL A 39 -28.33 18.42 12.35
C VAL A 39 -28.18 19.82 12.93
N LYS A 40 -29.28 20.47 13.28
CA LYS A 40 -29.28 21.69 14.12
C LYS A 40 -28.54 21.36 15.42
N GLN A 41 -27.41 22.06 15.69
CA GLN A 41 -26.79 22.07 17.00
C GLN A 41 -27.81 22.55 18.05
N THR A 42 -28.35 21.64 18.82
CA THR A 42 -28.97 21.96 20.10
C THR A 42 -27.92 21.67 21.16
N ASP A 43 -27.68 22.59 22.07
CA ASP A 43 -26.70 22.49 23.18
C ASP A 43 -26.75 21.17 23.96
N SER A 44 -27.93 20.52 23.97
CA SER A 44 -28.14 19.22 24.61
C SER A 44 -27.50 18.04 23.87
N GLY A 45 -27.19 18.18 22.59
CA GLY A 45 -26.58 17.11 21.79
C GLY A 45 -25.06 16.96 22.02
N VAL A 46 -24.38 18.08 22.26
CA VAL A 46 -22.94 18.11 22.51
C VAL A 46 -22.60 17.43 23.83
N SER A 47 -23.43 17.70 24.88
CA SER A 47 -23.27 17.08 26.20
C SER A 47 -23.36 15.53 26.14
N LYS A 48 -24.36 14.99 25.44
CA LYS A 48 -24.55 13.53 25.32
C LYS A 48 -23.42 12.85 24.53
N LEU A 49 -22.89 13.53 23.52
CA LEU A 49 -21.76 13.02 22.76
C LEU A 49 -20.48 13.01 23.62
N GLN A 50 -20.25 14.08 24.37
CA GLN A 50 -19.10 14.17 25.27
C GLN A 50 -19.17 13.09 26.36
N ASP A 51 -20.33 12.89 26.99
CA ASP A 51 -20.55 11.83 27.96
C ASP A 51 -20.29 10.43 27.39
N ALA A 52 -20.66 10.21 26.12
CA ALA A 52 -20.37 8.95 25.45
C ALA A 52 -18.87 8.76 25.17
N LEU A 53 -18.18 9.82 24.73
CA LEU A 53 -16.73 9.82 24.51
C LEU A 53 -15.97 9.52 25.81
N ASP A 54 -16.37 10.17 26.91
CA ASP A 54 -15.75 9.97 28.23
C ASP A 54 -15.95 8.54 28.73
N LYS A 55 -17.13 7.97 28.55
CA LYS A 55 -17.42 6.55 28.87
C LYS A 55 -16.56 5.60 28.04
N LEU A 56 -16.42 5.83 26.74
CA LEU A 56 -15.61 5.01 25.86
C LEU A 56 -14.12 5.10 26.21
N ASN A 57 -13.61 6.32 26.41
CA ASN A 57 -12.23 6.53 26.81
C ASN A 57 -11.91 5.94 28.19
N LYS A 58 -12.91 5.92 29.11
CA LYS A 58 -12.75 5.28 30.43
C LYS A 58 -12.76 3.74 30.31
N ALA A 59 -13.57 3.18 29.41
CA ALA A 59 -13.71 1.73 29.26
C ALA A 59 -12.55 1.10 28.47
N TYR A 60 -12.05 1.79 27.44
CA TYR A 60 -11.08 1.25 26.49
C TYR A 60 -9.72 1.95 26.50
N GLY A 61 -9.54 2.95 27.33
CA GLY A 61 -8.30 3.73 27.46
C GLY A 61 -8.41 5.14 26.86
N VAL A 62 -7.64 6.06 27.44
CA VAL A 62 -7.60 7.46 27.01
C VAL A 62 -7.09 7.54 25.57
N GLY A 63 -7.80 8.26 24.71
CA GLY A 63 -7.44 8.44 23.31
C GLY A 63 -7.97 7.37 22.36
N THR A 64 -8.84 6.46 22.82
CA THR A 64 -9.53 5.48 21.97
C THR A 64 -10.42 6.16 20.93
N VAL A 65 -11.08 7.26 21.31
CA VAL A 65 -11.85 8.12 20.41
C VAL A 65 -11.37 9.55 20.56
N LEU A 66 -10.89 10.14 19.46
CA LEU A 66 -10.33 11.49 19.42
C LEU A 66 -10.90 12.27 18.24
N ALA A 67 -10.92 13.60 18.34
CA ALA A 67 -11.17 14.45 17.18
C ALA A 67 -9.97 14.36 16.21
N LEU A 68 -10.25 14.28 14.91
CA LEU A 68 -9.22 14.08 13.88
C LEU A 68 -8.24 15.26 13.80
N ASP A 69 -8.71 16.47 14.05
CA ASP A 69 -7.90 17.71 14.02
C ASP A 69 -6.84 17.77 15.12
N SER A 70 -6.99 16.98 16.20
CA SER A 70 -6.05 16.97 17.32
C SER A 70 -4.75 16.20 17.06
N LYS A 71 -4.59 15.56 15.91
CA LYS A 71 -3.47 14.62 15.61
C LYS A 71 -2.70 14.83 14.31
N THR A 72 -3.02 15.80 13.49
CA THR A 72 -2.46 15.88 12.14
C THR A 72 -1.46 17.01 11.92
N ASP A 73 -0.38 17.00 12.64
CA ASP A 73 0.88 17.49 12.09
C ASP A 73 1.57 16.28 11.42
N GLY A 74 1.02 15.91 10.25
CA GLY A 74 1.41 14.68 9.56
C GLY A 74 2.75 14.81 8.87
N HIS A 75 3.83 14.87 9.62
CA HIS A 75 5.14 14.56 9.06
C HIS A 75 5.28 13.03 9.07
N TYR A 76 5.16 12.43 7.89
CA TYR A 76 5.35 11.00 7.73
C TYR A 76 6.80 10.72 7.31
N ASP A 77 7.42 9.71 7.90
CA ASP A 77 8.62 9.11 7.33
C ASP A 77 8.22 8.37 6.07
N ILE A 78 8.83 8.73 4.96
CA ILE A 78 8.47 8.21 3.64
C ILE A 78 9.68 7.61 2.92
N ILE A 79 9.37 6.73 1.96
CA ILE A 79 10.30 6.24 0.94
C ILE A 79 9.75 6.73 -0.39
N SER A 80 10.48 7.61 -1.08
CA SER A 80 10.11 8.08 -2.42
C SER A 80 10.13 6.91 -3.41
N THR A 81 9.32 6.99 -4.44
CA THR A 81 9.40 6.10 -5.61
C THR A 81 10.31 6.65 -6.71
N GLY A 82 10.93 7.81 -6.49
CA GLY A 82 11.70 8.51 -7.52
C GLY A 82 10.83 9.23 -8.57
N SER A 83 9.51 9.07 -8.51
CA SER A 83 8.56 9.72 -9.41
C SER A 83 7.71 10.75 -8.68
N ILE A 84 7.94 12.03 -8.93
CA ILE A 84 7.16 13.13 -8.34
C ILE A 84 5.66 12.93 -8.61
N GLY A 85 5.28 12.49 -9.81
CA GLY A 85 3.88 12.25 -10.16
C GLY A 85 3.26 11.12 -9.34
N PHE A 86 3.99 10.02 -9.14
CA PHE A 86 3.50 8.91 -8.35
C PHE A 86 3.41 9.29 -6.86
N ASP A 87 4.46 9.90 -6.33
CA ASP A 87 4.58 10.25 -4.92
C ASP A 87 3.53 11.28 -4.47
N TRP A 88 3.28 12.32 -5.26
CA TRP A 88 2.38 13.41 -4.88
C TRP A 88 0.97 13.29 -5.45
N ILE A 89 0.82 12.78 -6.68
CA ILE A 89 -0.51 12.67 -7.32
C ILE A 89 -1.20 11.37 -6.93
N THR A 90 -0.46 10.24 -6.93
CA THR A 90 -1.05 8.93 -6.67
C THR A 90 -1.08 8.63 -5.17
N LEU A 91 0.04 8.76 -4.47
CA LEU A 91 0.14 8.49 -3.04
C LEU A 91 -0.32 9.67 -2.18
N GLY A 92 -0.10 10.91 -2.64
CA GLY A 92 -0.49 12.15 -1.94
C GLY A 92 0.36 12.47 -0.71
N THR A 93 1.37 11.66 -0.40
CA THR A 93 2.20 11.74 0.82
C THR A 93 3.65 12.08 0.51
N GLY A 94 4.02 12.16 -0.76
CA GLY A 94 5.41 12.34 -1.20
C GLY A 94 6.22 11.05 -1.28
N GLY A 95 5.58 9.89 -1.09
CA GLY A 95 6.19 8.56 -1.14
C GLY A 95 5.40 7.53 -0.35
N PHE A 96 5.92 6.32 -0.27
CA PHE A 96 5.39 5.27 0.60
C PHE A 96 5.66 5.62 2.07
N VAL A 97 4.62 5.71 2.88
CA VAL A 97 4.74 5.98 4.32
C VAL A 97 5.27 4.73 5.01
N LYS A 98 6.36 4.87 5.79
CA LYS A 98 6.93 3.77 6.57
C LYS A 98 5.91 3.20 7.57
N GLY A 99 6.00 1.90 7.82
CA GLY A 99 5.06 1.21 8.71
C GLY A 99 3.66 1.01 8.11
N LYS A 100 3.51 1.15 6.79
CA LYS A 100 2.27 0.86 6.07
C LYS A 100 2.48 -0.25 5.06
N LEU A 101 1.41 -1.01 4.80
CA LEU A 101 1.33 -1.99 3.73
C LEU A 101 0.73 -1.32 2.49
N TYR A 102 1.38 -1.52 1.35
CA TYR A 102 0.91 -1.06 0.04
C TYR A 102 0.77 -2.24 -0.91
N GLU A 103 -0.27 -2.22 -1.71
CA GLU A 103 -0.48 -3.18 -2.78
C GLU A 103 -0.44 -2.46 -4.13
N LEU A 104 0.44 -2.93 -5.03
CA LEU A 104 0.51 -2.48 -6.42
C LEU A 104 -0.18 -3.49 -7.32
N MET A 105 -1.33 -3.13 -7.86
CA MET A 105 -2.10 -3.96 -8.79
C MET A 105 -1.97 -3.47 -10.21
N GLY A 106 -1.86 -4.41 -11.16
CA GLY A 106 -1.81 -4.08 -12.58
C GLY A 106 -1.54 -5.33 -13.42
N TRP A 107 -1.80 -5.21 -14.71
CA TRP A 107 -1.52 -6.26 -15.69
C TRP A 107 -0.01 -6.59 -15.72
N GLU A 108 0.31 -7.77 -16.21
CA GLU A 108 1.69 -8.13 -16.53
C GLU A 108 2.31 -7.07 -17.47
N GLY A 109 3.59 -6.74 -17.26
CA GLY A 109 4.27 -5.70 -18.01
C GLY A 109 3.83 -4.24 -17.71
N SER A 110 2.96 -4.00 -16.73
CA SER A 110 2.48 -2.64 -16.39
C SER A 110 3.48 -1.79 -15.59
N GLY A 111 4.65 -2.33 -15.25
CA GLY A 111 5.70 -1.60 -14.54
C GLY A 111 5.66 -1.75 -13.02
N LYS A 112 4.94 -2.72 -12.45
CA LYS A 112 4.91 -2.95 -10.99
C LYS A 112 6.31 -3.15 -10.41
N SER A 113 7.06 -4.11 -10.94
CA SER A 113 8.44 -4.40 -10.51
C SER A 113 9.39 -3.23 -10.77
N THR A 114 9.13 -2.42 -11.81
CA THR A 114 9.87 -1.17 -12.09
C THR A 114 9.67 -0.15 -10.97
N ILE A 115 8.43 0.08 -10.53
CA ILE A 115 8.14 0.98 -9.40
C ILE A 115 8.79 0.45 -8.11
N CYS A 116 8.71 -0.86 -7.87
CA CYS A 116 9.39 -1.51 -6.75
C CYS A 116 10.91 -1.27 -6.80
N GLY A 117 11.54 -1.49 -7.96
CA GLY A 117 12.98 -1.26 -8.15
C GLY A 117 13.39 0.19 -7.91
N HIS A 118 12.62 1.15 -8.40
CA HIS A 118 12.88 2.57 -8.10
C HIS A 118 12.73 2.89 -6.61
N ALA A 119 11.71 2.35 -5.92
CA ALA A 119 11.57 2.52 -4.48
C ALA A 119 12.76 1.91 -3.71
N VAL A 120 13.30 0.77 -4.16
CA VAL A 120 14.55 0.18 -3.64
C VAL A 120 15.71 1.16 -3.78
N ALA A 121 15.92 1.70 -5.00
CA ALA A 121 17.00 2.63 -5.27
C ALA A 121 16.90 3.89 -4.39
N GLU A 122 15.73 4.47 -4.25
CA GLU A 122 15.51 5.65 -3.41
C GLU A 122 15.69 5.34 -1.91
N CYS A 123 15.20 4.17 -1.45
CA CYS A 123 15.42 3.71 -0.08
C CYS A 123 16.91 3.57 0.22
N GLN A 124 17.68 2.93 -0.66
CA GLN A 124 19.13 2.76 -0.51
C GLN A 124 19.89 4.09 -0.55
N LYS A 125 19.49 5.04 -1.41
CA LYS A 125 20.06 6.40 -1.45
C LYS A 125 19.87 7.14 -0.14
N ALA A 126 18.76 6.87 0.57
CA ALA A 126 18.50 7.42 1.90
C ALA A 126 19.23 6.65 3.02
N GLY A 127 20.02 5.62 2.71
CA GLY A 127 20.72 4.78 3.67
C GLY A 127 19.88 3.64 4.25
N GLY A 128 18.69 3.39 3.70
CA GLY A 128 17.79 2.34 4.16
C GLY A 128 18.18 0.95 3.68
N LYS A 129 17.81 -0.06 4.46
CA LYS A 129 18.03 -1.49 4.16
C LYS A 129 16.79 -2.08 3.51
N VAL A 130 16.99 -2.91 2.48
CA VAL A 130 15.91 -3.47 1.67
C VAL A 130 16.00 -4.99 1.61
N VAL A 131 14.84 -5.63 1.74
CA VAL A 131 14.65 -7.07 1.49
C VAL A 131 13.67 -7.24 0.33
N TYR A 132 14.04 -8.04 -0.65
CA TYR A 132 13.22 -8.36 -1.82
C TYR A 132 12.89 -9.85 -1.85
N ILE A 133 11.62 -10.18 -1.77
CA ILE A 133 11.12 -11.54 -1.88
C ILE A 133 10.66 -11.74 -3.33
N ASP A 134 11.51 -12.39 -4.12
CA ASP A 134 11.29 -12.67 -5.55
C ASP A 134 10.59 -14.02 -5.72
N GLY A 135 9.27 -14.02 -5.65
CA GLY A 135 8.47 -15.22 -5.87
C GLY A 135 8.29 -15.60 -7.34
N GLU A 136 8.60 -14.70 -8.27
CA GLU A 136 8.54 -14.96 -9.70
C GLU A 136 9.89 -15.45 -10.26
N HIS A 137 10.98 -15.34 -9.49
CA HIS A 137 12.35 -15.65 -9.94
C HIS A 137 12.76 -14.84 -11.18
N ALA A 138 12.27 -13.60 -11.27
CA ALA A 138 12.36 -12.75 -12.46
C ALA A 138 13.22 -11.49 -12.28
N VAL A 139 13.88 -11.33 -11.13
CA VAL A 139 14.73 -10.16 -10.89
C VAL A 139 15.95 -10.19 -11.83
N ASP A 140 16.02 -9.20 -12.71
CA ASP A 140 17.17 -8.95 -13.57
C ASP A 140 18.13 -7.97 -12.89
N LYS A 141 19.31 -8.48 -12.52
CA LYS A 141 20.36 -7.70 -11.87
C LYS A 141 20.78 -6.48 -12.70
N ASN A 142 20.98 -6.66 -14.01
CA ASN A 142 21.45 -5.58 -14.87
C ASN A 142 20.39 -4.47 -14.99
N TYR A 143 19.12 -4.85 -15.06
CA TYR A 143 18.02 -3.90 -15.07
C TYR A 143 17.93 -3.12 -13.76
N PHE A 144 18.05 -3.81 -12.61
CA PHE A 144 18.04 -3.16 -11.29
C PHE A 144 19.21 -2.19 -11.12
N GLU A 145 20.41 -2.57 -11.54
CA GLU A 145 21.57 -1.68 -11.54
C GLU A 145 21.37 -0.47 -12.47
N ALA A 146 20.77 -0.66 -13.64
CA ALA A 146 20.49 0.42 -14.59
C ALA A 146 19.52 1.47 -14.04
N ILE A 147 18.55 1.08 -13.19
CA ILE A 147 17.62 2.01 -12.53
C ILE A 147 18.17 2.57 -11.21
N GLY A 148 19.39 2.23 -10.84
CA GLY A 148 20.11 2.81 -9.71
C GLY A 148 20.09 2.00 -8.42
N VAL A 149 19.67 0.74 -8.46
CA VAL A 149 19.74 -0.16 -7.29
C VAL A 149 21.17 -0.60 -7.07
N ASN A 150 21.66 -0.52 -5.83
CA ASN A 150 22.87 -1.20 -5.41
C ASN A 150 22.56 -2.66 -5.08
N THR A 151 22.80 -3.55 -6.04
CA THR A 151 22.47 -4.97 -5.90
C THR A 151 23.34 -5.69 -4.87
N ALA A 152 24.51 -5.14 -4.52
CA ALA A 152 25.38 -5.71 -3.48
C ALA A 152 24.81 -5.52 -2.06
N ASP A 153 24.03 -4.47 -1.85
CA ASP A 153 23.41 -4.14 -0.56
C ASP A 153 21.91 -4.53 -0.47
N MET A 154 21.38 -5.16 -1.52
CA MET A 154 19.99 -5.65 -1.54
C MET A 154 19.95 -7.12 -1.11
N LEU A 155 19.21 -7.40 -0.02
CA LEU A 155 18.91 -8.77 0.36
C LEU A 155 17.80 -9.31 -0.52
N ILE A 156 18.04 -10.43 -1.20
CA ILE A 156 17.07 -11.10 -2.04
C ILE A 156 16.81 -12.52 -1.53
N SER A 157 15.54 -12.93 -1.54
CA SER A 157 15.12 -14.30 -1.27
C SER A 157 14.22 -14.80 -2.38
N GLN A 158 14.42 -16.05 -2.80
CA GLN A 158 13.62 -16.75 -3.80
C GLN A 158 12.98 -17.99 -3.14
N PRO A 159 11.86 -17.82 -2.44
CA PRO A 159 11.25 -18.87 -1.64
C PRO A 159 10.60 -19.94 -2.50
N SER A 160 10.61 -21.17 -1.99
CA SER A 160 10.00 -22.33 -2.66
C SER A 160 8.47 -22.38 -2.53
N CYS A 161 7.91 -21.71 -1.53
CA CYS A 161 6.46 -21.66 -1.28
C CYS A 161 6.05 -20.35 -0.58
N GLY A 162 4.74 -20.10 -0.52
CA GLY A 162 4.19 -18.88 0.06
C GLY A 162 4.50 -18.73 1.54
N GLU A 163 4.36 -19.80 2.32
CA GLU A 163 4.66 -19.80 3.76
C GLU A 163 6.10 -19.39 4.04
N GLU A 164 7.05 -19.90 3.25
CA GLU A 164 8.47 -19.57 3.38
C GLU A 164 8.71 -18.08 3.09
N GLY A 165 8.20 -17.56 1.96
CA GLY A 165 8.37 -16.17 1.58
C GLY A 165 7.82 -15.20 2.62
N PHE A 166 6.60 -15.46 3.10
CA PHE A 166 5.99 -14.63 4.13
C PHE A 166 6.70 -14.72 5.48
N ASN A 167 7.17 -15.91 5.88
CA ASN A 167 7.90 -16.06 7.13
C ASN A 167 9.23 -15.30 7.09
N ILE A 168 9.96 -15.35 5.97
CA ILE A 168 11.19 -14.56 5.77
C ILE A 168 10.86 -13.07 5.89
N ALA A 169 9.82 -12.58 5.20
CA ALA A 169 9.40 -11.18 5.27
C ALA A 169 9.08 -10.76 6.72
N LEU A 170 8.28 -11.55 7.44
CA LEU A 170 7.90 -11.26 8.83
C LEU A 170 9.10 -11.27 9.78
N GLU A 171 10.03 -12.20 9.64
CA GLU A 171 11.24 -12.23 10.48
C GLU A 171 12.12 -11.01 10.22
N MET A 172 12.28 -10.59 8.96
CA MET A 172 13.04 -9.38 8.62
C MET A 172 12.38 -8.11 9.19
N ILE A 173 11.05 -8.00 9.11
CA ILE A 173 10.31 -6.87 9.69
C ILE A 173 10.49 -6.82 11.21
N LYS A 174 10.47 -7.96 11.91
CA LYS A 174 10.65 -8.02 13.38
C LYS A 174 12.01 -7.53 13.85
N THR A 175 13.03 -7.53 13.00
CA THR A 175 14.35 -7.02 13.36
C THR A 175 14.34 -5.52 13.61
N ASN A 176 13.36 -4.78 13.06
CA ASN A 176 13.30 -3.32 13.02
C ASN A 176 14.53 -2.66 12.37
N GLU A 177 15.32 -3.43 11.61
CA GLU A 177 16.51 -2.92 10.91
C GLU A 177 16.29 -2.78 9.40
N VAL A 178 15.14 -3.22 8.89
CA VAL A 178 14.77 -3.17 7.47
C VAL A 178 13.77 -2.05 7.25
N ASP A 179 14.06 -1.18 6.29
CA ASP A 179 13.22 -0.03 5.96
C ASP A 179 12.15 -0.36 4.92
N LEU A 180 12.45 -1.29 4.01
CA LEU A 180 11.55 -1.67 2.91
C LEU A 180 11.60 -3.18 2.68
N VAL A 181 10.44 -3.81 2.70
CA VAL A 181 10.25 -5.22 2.30
C VAL A 181 9.33 -5.25 1.09
N ILE A 182 9.78 -5.90 0.02
CA ILE A 182 9.02 -6.08 -1.21
C ILE A 182 8.73 -7.55 -1.42
N ILE A 183 7.52 -7.87 -1.83
CA ILE A 183 7.09 -9.21 -2.26
C ILE A 183 6.64 -9.07 -3.72
N ASP A 184 7.37 -9.67 -4.64
CA ASP A 184 7.10 -9.62 -6.07
C ASP A 184 7.05 -11.04 -6.67
N SER A 185 5.90 -11.58 -6.90
CA SER A 185 4.57 -11.06 -6.57
C SER A 185 3.88 -11.95 -5.53
N ASP A 186 2.88 -11.42 -4.81
CA ASP A 186 2.03 -12.24 -3.95
C ASP A 186 1.40 -13.40 -4.72
N SER A 187 0.99 -13.18 -5.97
CA SER A 187 0.35 -14.21 -6.82
C SER A 187 1.23 -15.44 -7.05
N SER A 188 2.54 -15.28 -7.13
CA SER A 188 3.51 -16.37 -7.36
C SER A 188 3.84 -17.17 -6.11
N LEU A 189 3.59 -16.62 -4.93
CA LEU A 189 3.80 -17.31 -3.65
C LEU A 189 2.70 -18.34 -3.39
N ILE A 190 2.84 -19.53 -3.97
CA ILE A 190 1.87 -20.64 -3.87
C ILE A 190 1.94 -21.27 -2.48
N PRO A 191 0.80 -21.54 -1.81
CA PRO A 191 0.80 -22.25 -0.53
C PRO A 191 1.42 -23.66 -0.66
N LYS A 192 2.25 -24.05 0.32
CA LYS A 192 2.94 -25.35 0.33
C LYS A 192 1.98 -26.53 0.13
N LYS A 193 0.82 -26.48 0.76
CA LYS A 193 -0.21 -27.53 0.60
C LYS A 193 -0.69 -27.71 -0.84
N VAL A 194 -0.66 -26.64 -1.64
CA VAL A 194 -1.02 -26.72 -3.07
C VAL A 194 0.11 -27.35 -3.87
N LEU A 195 1.38 -27.02 -3.53
CA LEU A 195 2.56 -27.57 -4.18
C LEU A 195 2.74 -29.08 -3.89
N ASP A 196 2.44 -29.51 -2.67
CA ASP A 196 2.57 -30.90 -2.23
C ASP A 196 1.35 -31.77 -2.63
N GLY A 197 0.26 -31.16 -3.13
CA GLY A 197 -0.97 -31.84 -3.54
C GLY A 197 -0.90 -32.42 -4.96
N GLU A 198 -1.85 -33.29 -5.28
CA GLU A 198 -2.00 -33.85 -6.62
C GLU A 198 -2.81 -32.92 -7.55
N VAL A 199 -2.64 -33.06 -8.86
CA VAL A 199 -3.42 -32.32 -9.85
C VAL A 199 -4.89 -32.70 -9.74
N GLY A 200 -5.73 -31.72 -9.38
CA GLY A 200 -7.17 -31.91 -9.16
C GLY A 200 -7.59 -31.83 -7.69
N ASP A 201 -6.66 -31.76 -6.75
CA ASP A 201 -6.96 -31.54 -5.35
C ASP A 201 -7.63 -30.16 -5.13
N SER A 202 -8.53 -30.11 -4.15
CA SER A 202 -9.21 -28.87 -3.81
C SER A 202 -8.26 -27.89 -3.12
N SER A 203 -7.92 -26.81 -3.80
CA SER A 203 -7.09 -25.70 -3.28
C SER A 203 -7.91 -24.45 -2.92
N ILE A 204 -9.25 -24.57 -2.91
CA ILE A 204 -10.17 -23.44 -2.73
C ILE A 204 -9.85 -22.67 -1.43
N GLY A 205 -9.53 -21.38 -1.61
CA GLY A 205 -9.31 -20.45 -0.51
C GLY A 205 -8.01 -20.65 0.29
N LEU A 206 -7.13 -21.56 -0.07
CA LEU A 206 -5.86 -21.77 0.66
C LEU A 206 -4.97 -20.52 0.60
N LYS A 207 -4.83 -19.92 -0.58
CA LYS A 207 -4.09 -18.67 -0.76
C LYS A 207 -4.69 -17.51 0.05
N ALA A 208 -6.01 -17.33 -0.02
CA ALA A 208 -6.70 -16.28 0.73
C ALA A 208 -6.54 -16.45 2.24
N ARG A 209 -6.56 -17.69 2.75
CA ARG A 209 -6.30 -17.99 4.17
C ARG A 209 -4.87 -17.69 4.57
N LEU A 210 -3.89 -18.05 3.73
CA LEU A 210 -2.49 -17.74 3.95
C LEU A 210 -2.30 -16.22 4.06
N ASN A 211 -2.76 -15.46 3.07
CA ASN A 211 -2.65 -14.01 3.04
C ASN A 211 -3.34 -13.36 4.26
N SER A 212 -4.57 -13.77 4.57
CA SER A 212 -5.29 -13.27 5.76
C SER A 212 -4.52 -13.53 7.05
N SER A 213 -3.88 -14.69 7.19
CA SER A 213 -3.10 -15.02 8.38
C SER A 213 -1.81 -14.21 8.51
N VAL A 214 -1.22 -13.81 7.39
CA VAL A 214 0.01 -13.00 7.34
C VAL A 214 -0.29 -11.53 7.58
N TYR A 215 -1.25 -10.97 6.86
CA TYR A 215 -1.57 -9.53 6.95
C TYR A 215 -2.26 -9.12 8.27
N SER A 216 -2.64 -10.09 9.10
CA SER A 216 -3.16 -9.85 10.44
C SER A 216 -2.08 -9.84 11.53
N LYS A 217 -0.83 -10.15 11.20
CA LYS A 217 0.32 -10.18 12.13
C LYS A 217 1.13 -8.89 12.05
#